data_5d0b935109c5a0bb9c1260fc2bb2ecaa
#
_entry.id   5d0b935109c5a0bb9c1260fc2bb2ecaa
#
_cell.length_a   1.000
_cell.length_b   1.000
_cell.length_c   1.000
_cell.angle_alpha   90.00
_cell.angle_beta   90.00
_cell.angle_gamma   90.00
#
_symmetry.space_group_name_H-M   'P 1'
#
loop_
_entity.id
_entity.type
_entity.pdbx_description
1 polymer ?
#
loop_
_entity_poly.entity_id
_entity_poly.type
_entity_poly.pdbx_seq_one_letter_code
_entity_poly.pdbx_strand_id
1 'polypeptide(L)'
;RRRQRQMCIRDSPKDGIQFDKTDISHHLTSFLYPDDSDETGRLLRLYQQYFMVSAGAQLILQELEERGHALEELDKYAVVHINDTHPSMVIPELIRLLTERGVELERAMDLVERTCAYTNHTILAEALEKWPASYLEQVTPQLLPFIRALDERARKRSDAPKLAIWDAHDVIHMAHMDIHSSAKVNGVAELHTEILKNTELHSFYVLYPEKFNNKTNGITFRRWLMGCNPALSDLITQAIGPEWKRDAGKLEGLMDHMEDSALREQLLSVKGENKTKLARWLKGRGTEITPDSILDIQIKRLHQYKRQQMNALYAIWKYLQIKEGRTPTRPVTMVFGAKAAPAYTLAKDTIHLLLCLSRLIDQDPQVSPWLKLVMVENYNVSSAELLVPACDVSEQISLASKEASGTGNMKLMANGAVTLGTLDGANVEISRLVGEENIYIFGRSADEVIDLYQNSAYRSSDYWQKPEVERLVDFIISPQLLTMGDAQSLSRLYKDFISKDYFMALLDLEDYIAVKERCLTDYEDRDAWSRRMLVNIARSGFFSSDRTIAEYDQDIWHLK
;
A
#
# COMPACT_ATOMS: atom_id res chain seq x y z
N ARG A 1 -26.01 -2.94 -16.28
CA ARG A 1 -24.77 -2.69 -17.09
C ARG A 1 -24.28 -1.24 -17.05
N ARG A 2 -25.11 -0.20 -16.91
CA ARG A 2 -24.66 1.21 -16.69
C ARG A 2 -24.16 1.47 -15.26
N ARG A 3 -24.69 0.79 -14.23
CA ARG A 3 -24.25 0.93 -12.83
C ARG A 3 -22.84 0.38 -12.56
N GLN A 4 -22.39 -0.64 -13.28
CA GLN A 4 -21.06 -1.25 -13.10
C GLN A 4 -19.89 -0.33 -13.53
N ARG A 5 -20.10 0.62 -14.47
CA ARG A 5 -19.07 1.58 -14.88
C ARG A 5 -18.81 2.67 -13.85
N GLN A 6 -19.77 2.95 -12.97
CA GLN A 6 -19.70 4.06 -12.03
C GLN A 6 -19.06 3.71 -10.68
N MET A 7 -19.03 2.44 -10.29
CA MET A 7 -18.60 2.04 -8.93
C MET A 7 -17.11 1.72 -8.79
N CYS A 8 -16.34 1.58 -9.87
CA CYS A 8 -14.88 1.46 -9.80
C CYS A 8 -14.15 2.81 -9.76
N ILE A 9 -14.84 3.87 -10.12
CA ILE A 9 -14.42 5.26 -9.97
C ILE A 9 -15.29 5.81 -8.85
N ARG A 10 -14.71 6.29 -7.75
CA ARG A 10 -15.48 7.10 -6.80
C ARG A 10 -16.03 8.26 -7.60
N ASP A 11 -17.34 8.33 -7.73
CA ASP A 11 -18.01 9.54 -8.23
C ASP A 11 -17.75 10.67 -7.23
N SER A 12 -16.76 11.47 -7.51
CA SER A 12 -16.84 12.86 -7.09
C SER A 12 -18.07 13.46 -7.79
N PRO A 13 -18.90 14.27 -7.13
CA PRO A 13 -19.96 14.96 -7.82
C PRO A 13 -19.41 15.64 -9.06
N LYS A 14 -19.98 15.37 -10.23
CA LYS A 14 -19.51 15.92 -11.52
C LYS A 14 -19.63 17.43 -11.62
N ASP A 15 -20.42 18.02 -10.76
CA ASP A 15 -20.53 19.47 -10.62
C ASP A 15 -19.51 19.87 -9.55
N GLY A 16 -18.48 20.61 -9.95
CA GLY A 16 -17.42 21.09 -9.07
C GLY A 16 -18.03 21.58 -7.76
N ILE A 17 -17.52 21.09 -6.64
CA ILE A 17 -18.00 21.50 -5.32
C ILE A 17 -17.77 23.02 -5.25
N GLN A 18 -18.82 23.80 -5.43
CA GLN A 18 -18.75 25.21 -5.13
C GLN A 18 -18.61 25.32 -3.60
N PHE A 19 -17.46 25.75 -3.17
CA PHE A 19 -17.10 25.84 -1.78
C PHE A 19 -17.84 27.06 -1.16
N ASP A 20 -19.07 26.85 -0.76
CA ASP A 20 -19.77 27.82 0.08
C ASP A 20 -19.26 27.63 1.52
N LYS A 21 -18.58 28.67 2.05
CA LYS A 21 -18.13 28.68 3.46
C LYS A 21 -19.27 28.47 4.45
N THR A 22 -20.50 28.64 4.05
CA THR A 22 -21.69 28.42 4.89
C THR A 22 -22.06 26.95 5.01
N ASP A 23 -21.57 26.06 4.11
CA ASP A 23 -21.87 24.62 4.08
C ASP A 23 -20.61 23.72 4.26
N ILE A 24 -19.52 24.32 4.72
CA ILE A 24 -18.26 23.61 5.01
C ILE A 24 -18.46 22.41 5.93
N SER A 25 -19.31 22.56 6.97
CA SER A 25 -19.55 21.51 7.95
C SER A 25 -20.11 20.23 7.33
N HIS A 26 -20.96 20.35 6.30
CA HIS A 26 -21.47 19.19 5.57
C HIS A 26 -20.38 18.49 4.75
N HIS A 27 -19.55 19.26 4.05
CA HIS A 27 -18.48 18.71 3.20
C HIS A 27 -17.30 18.14 3.99
N LEU A 28 -16.99 18.68 5.18
CA LEU A 28 -15.87 18.21 6.00
C LEU A 28 -16.02 16.77 6.47
N THR A 29 -17.23 16.30 6.72
CA THR A 29 -17.48 14.99 7.36
C THR A 29 -18.21 13.99 6.48
N SER A 30 -18.78 14.40 5.35
CA SER A 30 -19.61 13.53 4.50
C SER A 30 -18.79 12.49 3.71
N PHE A 31 -17.54 12.78 3.40
CA PHE A 31 -16.63 11.87 2.67
C PHE A 31 -15.17 12.19 2.96
N LEU A 32 -14.29 11.19 2.76
CA LEU A 32 -12.84 11.35 2.83
C LEU A 32 -12.22 11.36 1.42
N TYR A 33 -11.07 12.00 1.27
CA TYR A 33 -10.33 12.10 0.02
C TYR A 33 -11.15 12.72 -1.11
N PRO A 34 -11.34 14.04 -1.08
CA PRO A 34 -11.97 14.77 -2.17
C PRO A 34 -11.16 14.60 -3.46
N ASP A 35 -11.80 14.84 -4.60
CA ASP A 35 -11.06 14.99 -5.86
C ASP A 35 -10.22 16.27 -5.77
N ASP A 36 -8.90 16.11 -5.65
CA ASP A 36 -7.92 17.19 -5.51
C ASP A 36 -7.24 17.55 -6.84
N SER A 37 -7.87 17.21 -7.95
CA SER A 37 -7.40 17.59 -9.30
C SER A 37 -7.48 19.10 -9.57
N ASP A 38 -8.35 19.80 -8.86
CA ASP A 38 -8.50 21.26 -8.94
C ASP A 38 -8.20 21.96 -7.59
N GLU A 39 -8.21 23.29 -7.61
CA GLU A 39 -7.93 24.11 -6.44
C GLU A 39 -8.95 23.91 -5.33
N THR A 40 -10.22 23.83 -5.67
CA THR A 40 -11.32 23.65 -4.70
C THR A 40 -11.18 22.35 -3.94
N GLY A 41 -10.88 21.27 -4.63
CA GLY A 41 -10.66 19.96 -4.01
C GLY A 41 -9.41 19.94 -3.13
N ARG A 42 -8.32 20.61 -3.54
CA ARG A 42 -7.11 20.78 -2.71
C ARG A 42 -7.38 21.57 -1.44
N LEU A 43 -8.11 22.67 -1.54
CA LEU A 43 -8.51 23.46 -0.37
C LEU A 43 -9.41 22.65 0.58
N LEU A 44 -10.40 21.92 0.04
CA LEU A 44 -11.26 21.07 0.85
C LEU A 44 -10.46 20.00 1.60
N ARG A 45 -9.48 19.37 0.95
CA ARG A 45 -8.57 18.43 1.59
C ARG A 45 -7.82 19.06 2.76
N LEU A 46 -7.30 20.27 2.58
CA LEU A 46 -6.59 21.00 3.62
C LEU A 46 -7.52 21.38 4.80
N TYR A 47 -8.76 21.80 4.52
CA TYR A 47 -9.77 22.03 5.55
C TYR A 47 -10.10 20.76 6.34
N GLN A 48 -10.26 19.61 5.67
CA GLN A 48 -10.53 18.33 6.34
C GLN A 48 -9.37 17.92 7.26
N GLN A 49 -8.13 18.07 6.79
CA GLN A 49 -6.93 17.79 7.60
C GLN A 49 -6.90 18.70 8.84
N TYR A 50 -7.07 20.01 8.66
CA TYR A 50 -7.02 20.94 9.78
C TYR A 50 -8.17 20.74 10.77
N PHE A 51 -9.38 20.49 10.30
CA PHE A 51 -10.53 20.21 11.16
C PHE A 51 -10.26 19.03 12.13
N MET A 52 -9.75 17.94 11.61
CA MET A 52 -9.44 16.76 12.42
C MET A 52 -8.30 17.03 13.40
N VAL A 53 -7.26 17.69 12.95
CA VAL A 53 -6.07 18.03 13.73
C VAL A 53 -6.40 18.98 14.86
N SER A 54 -7.12 20.07 14.57
CA SER A 54 -7.47 21.08 15.58
C SER A 54 -8.39 20.50 16.63
N ALA A 55 -9.40 19.72 16.23
CA ALA A 55 -10.28 19.03 17.17
C ALA A 55 -9.50 18.06 18.10
N GLY A 56 -8.59 17.27 17.51
CA GLY A 56 -7.75 16.34 18.26
C GLY A 56 -6.79 17.05 19.23
N ALA A 57 -6.10 18.10 18.79
CA ALA A 57 -5.16 18.87 19.60
C ALA A 57 -5.87 19.54 20.81
N GLN A 58 -7.04 20.13 20.58
CA GLN A 58 -7.84 20.73 21.65
C GLN A 58 -8.29 19.70 22.68
N LEU A 59 -8.75 18.52 22.22
CA LEU A 59 -9.18 17.43 23.10
C LEU A 59 -8.02 16.92 23.97
N ILE A 60 -6.81 16.74 23.40
CA ILE A 60 -5.62 16.30 24.13
C ILE A 60 -5.31 17.29 25.27
N LEU A 61 -5.29 18.60 24.98
CA LEU A 61 -5.00 19.59 26.02
C LEU A 61 -6.11 19.67 27.06
N GLN A 62 -7.37 19.59 26.64
CA GLN A 62 -8.51 19.56 27.56
C GLN A 62 -8.43 18.36 28.51
N GLU A 63 -8.19 17.16 28.01
CA GLU A 63 -8.05 15.97 28.83
C GLU A 63 -6.86 16.04 29.81
N LEU A 64 -5.76 16.68 29.38
CA LEU A 64 -4.59 16.91 30.24
C LEU A 64 -4.99 17.80 31.44
N GLU A 65 -5.65 18.94 31.18
CA GLU A 65 -6.12 19.87 32.22
C GLU A 65 -7.19 19.25 33.13
N GLU A 66 -8.15 18.50 32.58
CA GLU A 66 -9.20 17.80 33.34
C GLU A 66 -8.63 16.75 34.28
N ARG A 67 -7.48 16.14 33.94
CA ARG A 67 -6.74 15.21 34.81
C ARG A 67 -5.88 15.94 35.85
N GLY A 68 -5.87 17.27 35.86
CA GLY A 68 -5.16 18.09 36.84
C GLY A 68 -3.67 18.28 36.57
N HIS A 69 -3.21 18.04 35.31
CA HIS A 69 -1.83 18.24 34.91
C HIS A 69 -1.61 19.62 34.31
N ALA A 70 -0.42 20.19 34.51
CA ALA A 70 -0.05 21.44 33.89
C ALA A 70 0.26 21.26 32.38
N LEU A 71 0.00 22.29 31.56
CA LEU A 71 0.27 22.25 30.12
C LEU A 71 1.76 22.03 29.83
N GLU A 72 2.66 22.51 30.67
CA GLU A 72 4.10 22.32 30.58
C GLU A 72 4.56 20.87 30.81
N GLU A 73 3.65 20.00 31.21
CA GLU A 73 3.87 18.57 31.41
C GLU A 73 3.32 17.71 30.25
N LEU A 74 2.88 18.33 29.15
CA LEU A 74 2.29 17.63 28.02
C LEU A 74 3.12 16.41 27.57
N ASP A 75 4.43 16.57 27.46
CA ASP A 75 5.39 15.55 27.03
C ASP A 75 5.52 14.35 28.02
N LYS A 76 4.96 14.44 29.22
CA LYS A 76 4.93 13.35 30.19
C LYS A 76 3.66 12.48 30.14
N TYR A 77 2.58 13.06 29.61
CA TYR A 77 1.25 12.45 29.67
C TYR A 77 0.61 12.22 28.31
N ALA A 78 1.20 12.76 27.24
CA ALA A 78 0.68 12.58 25.90
C ALA A 78 1.80 12.28 24.89
N VAL A 79 1.51 11.39 23.94
CA VAL A 79 2.29 11.17 22.75
C VAL A 79 1.39 11.36 21.53
N VAL A 80 1.81 12.21 20.61
CA VAL A 80 1.11 12.46 19.35
C VAL A 80 1.92 11.81 18.23
N HIS A 81 1.42 10.69 17.70
CA HIS A 81 2.10 9.99 16.63
C HIS A 81 1.51 10.40 15.27
N ILE A 82 2.27 11.16 14.51
CA ILE A 82 1.91 11.67 13.17
C ILE A 82 2.02 10.52 12.17
N ASN A 83 0.88 10.12 11.61
CA ASN A 83 0.78 9.01 10.69
C ASN A 83 0.77 9.52 9.24
N ASP A 84 1.94 9.49 8.57
CA ASP A 84 2.19 10.19 7.32
C ASP A 84 2.07 11.73 7.48
N THR A 85 2.06 12.48 6.39
CA THR A 85 2.05 13.95 6.41
C THR A 85 0.66 14.58 6.51
N HIS A 86 -0.41 13.78 6.45
CA HIS A 86 -1.78 14.29 6.49
C HIS A 86 -2.12 15.07 7.78
N PRO A 87 -1.68 14.67 9.00
CA PRO A 87 -1.94 15.40 10.23
C PRO A 87 -0.80 16.33 10.67
N SER A 88 0.18 16.66 9.83
CA SER A 88 1.36 17.47 10.20
C SER A 88 1.02 18.81 10.84
N MET A 89 -0.14 19.41 10.50
CA MET A 89 -0.59 20.65 11.10
C MET A 89 -0.85 20.55 12.62
N VAL A 90 -0.82 19.35 13.21
CA VAL A 90 -0.93 19.18 14.67
C VAL A 90 0.23 19.87 15.40
N ILE A 91 1.41 19.94 14.77
CA ILE A 91 2.60 20.58 15.34
C ILE A 91 2.38 22.08 15.57
N PRO A 92 2.13 22.91 14.54
CA PRO A 92 1.90 24.33 14.74
C PRO A 92 0.58 24.59 15.49
N GLU A 93 -0.42 23.73 15.40
CA GLU A 93 -1.68 23.90 16.15
C GLU A 93 -1.48 23.68 17.66
N LEU A 94 -0.75 22.68 18.08
CA LEU A 94 -0.41 22.47 19.51
C LEU A 94 0.41 23.64 20.04
N ILE A 95 1.40 24.12 19.29
CA ILE A 95 2.21 25.28 19.67
C ILE A 95 1.31 26.52 19.85
N ARG A 96 0.41 26.78 18.89
CA ARG A 96 -0.56 27.89 18.98
C ARG A 96 -1.41 27.78 20.23
N LEU A 97 -2.03 26.62 20.45
CA LEU A 97 -2.93 26.39 21.59
C LEU A 97 -2.24 26.50 22.94
N LEU A 98 -1.00 26.03 23.06
CA LEU A 98 -0.16 26.18 24.25
C LEU A 98 0.18 27.64 24.51
N THR A 99 0.58 28.37 23.44
CA THR A 99 0.97 29.78 23.54
C THR A 99 -0.24 30.67 23.91
N GLU A 100 -1.41 30.43 23.34
CA GLU A 100 -2.66 31.14 23.71
C GLU A 100 -3.07 30.90 25.17
N ARG A 101 -2.65 29.78 25.75
CA ARG A 101 -2.89 29.44 27.16
C ARG A 101 -1.75 29.86 28.09
N GLY A 102 -0.79 30.66 27.60
CA GLY A 102 0.26 31.29 28.40
C GLY A 102 1.59 30.55 28.47
N VAL A 103 1.79 29.47 27.72
CA VAL A 103 3.10 28.82 27.62
C VAL A 103 3.98 29.67 26.68
N GLU A 104 5.21 29.94 27.08
CA GLU A 104 6.18 30.69 26.25
C GLU A 104 6.49 29.93 24.95
N LEU A 105 6.65 30.66 23.83
CA LEU A 105 6.76 30.08 22.49
C LEU A 105 7.88 29.05 22.34
N GLU A 106 9.10 29.38 22.77
CA GLU A 106 10.23 28.44 22.68
C GLU A 106 9.99 27.19 23.53
N ARG A 107 9.39 27.37 24.71
CA ARG A 107 9.00 26.25 25.56
C ARG A 107 7.89 25.39 24.93
N ALA A 108 6.90 26.01 24.28
CA ALA A 108 5.83 25.28 23.57
C ALA A 108 6.41 24.46 22.42
N MET A 109 7.35 25.02 21.64
CA MET A 109 8.05 24.28 20.58
C MET A 109 8.86 23.11 21.14
N ASP A 110 9.54 23.26 22.27
CA ASP A 110 10.27 22.17 22.93
C ASP A 110 9.35 21.05 23.43
N LEU A 111 8.20 21.41 24.00
CA LEU A 111 7.20 20.45 24.47
C LEU A 111 6.66 19.64 23.30
N VAL A 112 6.26 20.31 22.22
CA VAL A 112 5.68 19.67 21.03
C VAL A 112 6.71 18.75 20.35
N GLU A 113 7.99 19.17 20.24
CA GLU A 113 9.05 18.32 19.68
C GLU A 113 9.22 17.00 20.48
N ARG A 114 9.07 17.04 21.81
CA ARG A 114 9.15 15.83 22.65
C ARG A 114 7.87 15.02 22.69
N THR A 115 6.73 15.66 22.43
CA THR A 115 5.42 15.01 22.41
C THR A 115 5.13 14.29 21.09
N CYS A 116 5.67 14.81 19.97
CA CYS A 116 5.39 14.29 18.62
C CYS A 116 6.40 13.21 18.20
N ALA A 117 5.90 12.23 17.45
CA ALA A 117 6.70 11.28 16.67
C ALA A 117 6.11 11.17 15.26
N TYR A 118 6.91 10.85 14.27
CA TYR A 118 6.50 10.82 12.87
C TYR A 118 6.79 9.46 12.23
N THR A 119 5.76 8.85 11.63
CA THR A 119 5.91 7.68 10.76
C THR A 119 5.77 8.11 9.30
N ASN A 120 6.82 7.89 8.51
CA ASN A 120 6.76 8.04 7.07
C ASN A 120 6.23 6.74 6.42
N HIS A 121 5.23 6.87 5.53
CA HIS A 121 4.64 5.75 4.78
C HIS A 121 4.95 5.79 3.28
N THR A 122 5.80 6.71 2.83
CA THR A 122 6.03 6.95 1.41
C THR A 122 7.51 6.98 1.07
N ILE A 123 7.89 6.42 -0.09
CA ILE A 123 9.25 6.51 -0.63
C ILE A 123 9.31 7.57 -1.74
N LEU A 124 8.19 7.79 -2.45
CA LEU A 124 8.15 8.73 -3.57
C LEU A 124 8.27 10.16 -3.06
N ALA A 125 9.40 10.82 -3.33
CA ALA A 125 9.64 12.22 -2.93
C ALA A 125 8.54 13.18 -3.41
N GLU A 126 7.98 12.93 -4.59
CA GLU A 126 6.86 13.69 -5.16
C GLU A 126 5.54 13.51 -4.39
N ALA A 127 5.41 12.44 -3.61
CA ALA A 127 4.24 12.16 -2.79
C ALA A 127 4.39 12.69 -1.34
N LEU A 128 5.55 13.24 -0.96
CA LEU A 128 5.71 13.99 0.28
C LEU A 128 4.89 15.29 0.16
N GLU A 129 3.88 15.41 1.02
CA GLU A 129 2.90 16.49 0.94
C GLU A 129 3.55 17.86 1.17
N LYS A 130 3.23 18.80 0.31
CA LYS A 130 3.68 20.18 0.39
C LYS A 130 2.57 21.11 -0.08
N TRP A 131 2.46 22.29 0.52
CA TRP A 131 1.42 23.24 0.22
C TRP A 131 1.99 24.62 -0.08
N PRO A 132 1.48 25.32 -1.11
CA PRO A 132 1.71 26.76 -1.25
C PRO A 132 1.29 27.49 0.04
N ALA A 133 2.08 28.43 0.51
CA ALA A 133 1.75 29.20 1.72
C ALA A 133 0.40 29.93 1.60
N SER A 134 0.04 30.35 0.39
CA SER A 134 -1.26 30.98 0.11
C SER A 134 -2.46 30.09 0.43
N TYR A 135 -2.32 28.77 0.34
CA TYR A 135 -3.41 27.85 0.72
C TYR A 135 -3.58 27.79 2.24
N LEU A 136 -2.45 27.75 2.98
CA LEU A 136 -2.51 27.81 4.44
C LEU A 136 -2.97 29.18 4.92
N GLU A 137 -2.60 30.27 4.22
CA GLU A 137 -3.10 31.62 4.52
C GLU A 137 -4.63 31.70 4.38
N GLN A 138 -5.19 31.02 3.40
CA GLN A 138 -6.65 30.96 3.21
C GLN A 138 -7.35 30.07 4.24
N VAL A 139 -6.77 28.93 4.59
CA VAL A 139 -7.43 27.89 5.42
C VAL A 139 -7.10 28.07 6.90
N THR A 140 -5.84 28.35 7.22
CA THR A 140 -5.28 28.37 8.58
C THR A 140 -4.33 29.53 8.81
N PRO A 141 -4.74 30.80 8.55
CA PRO A 141 -3.83 31.95 8.67
C PRO A 141 -3.20 32.08 10.06
N GLN A 142 -3.91 31.63 11.09
CA GLN A 142 -3.43 31.63 12.48
C GLN A 142 -2.23 30.71 12.73
N LEU A 143 -1.96 29.72 11.86
CA LEU A 143 -0.81 28.82 12.00
C LEU A 143 0.49 29.38 11.38
N LEU A 144 0.40 30.30 10.43
CA LEU A 144 1.56 30.80 9.70
C LEU A 144 2.65 31.41 10.59
N PRO A 145 2.35 32.20 11.63
CA PRO A 145 3.38 32.72 12.54
C PRO A 145 4.18 31.60 13.22
N PHE A 146 3.50 30.51 13.61
CA PHE A 146 4.14 29.37 14.28
C PHE A 146 4.94 28.52 13.30
N ILE A 147 4.49 28.34 12.06
CA ILE A 147 5.24 27.66 11.00
C ILE A 147 6.52 28.47 10.67
N ARG A 148 6.45 29.80 10.63
CA ARG A 148 7.64 30.66 10.46
C ARG A 148 8.63 30.49 11.62
N ALA A 149 8.15 30.50 12.85
CA ALA A 149 9.00 30.29 14.02
C ALA A 149 9.68 28.91 14.00
N LEU A 150 8.96 27.87 13.56
CA LEU A 150 9.53 26.52 13.36
C LEU A 150 10.60 26.52 12.25
N ASP A 151 10.37 27.19 11.12
CA ASP A 151 11.35 27.30 10.03
C ASP A 151 12.61 28.08 10.48
N GLU A 152 12.44 29.17 11.22
CA GLU A 152 13.55 29.93 11.80
C GLU A 152 14.37 29.08 12.78
N ARG A 153 13.71 28.27 13.61
CA ARG A 153 14.35 27.32 14.52
C ARG A 153 15.10 26.23 13.76
N ALA A 154 14.49 25.67 12.70
CA ALA A 154 15.11 24.68 11.83
C ALA A 154 16.37 25.24 11.15
N ARG A 155 16.31 26.48 10.63
CA ARG A 155 17.47 27.17 10.00
C ARG A 155 18.63 27.46 10.95
N LYS A 156 18.36 27.64 12.25
CA LYS A 156 19.43 27.73 13.26
C LYS A 156 20.20 26.41 13.43
N ARG A 157 19.53 25.26 13.15
CA ARG A 157 20.15 23.92 13.19
C ARG A 157 20.89 23.59 11.90
N SER A 158 20.36 24.03 10.76
CA SER A 158 20.98 23.91 9.43
C SER A 158 20.38 24.93 8.46
N ASP A 159 21.19 25.67 7.77
CA ASP A 159 20.81 26.67 6.76
C ASP A 159 20.67 26.05 5.34
N ALA A 160 20.84 24.74 5.20
CA ALA A 160 20.73 24.03 3.92
C ALA A 160 19.32 24.18 3.33
N PRO A 161 19.14 24.79 2.13
CA PRO A 161 17.81 25.07 1.57
C PRO A 161 16.91 23.83 1.43
N LYS A 162 17.50 22.66 1.19
CA LYS A 162 16.79 21.38 1.05
C LYS A 162 16.18 20.85 2.35
N LEU A 163 16.51 21.45 3.49
CA LEU A 163 15.97 21.09 4.81
C LEU A 163 14.95 22.11 5.33
N ALA A 164 14.73 23.22 4.60
CA ALA A 164 13.81 24.26 5.02
C ALA A 164 12.36 23.73 5.13
N ILE A 165 11.65 24.17 6.16
CA ILE A 165 10.20 23.93 6.29
C ILE A 165 9.45 24.81 5.29
N TRP A 166 9.84 26.05 5.17
CA TRP A 166 9.29 27.04 4.24
C TRP A 166 10.37 27.45 3.24
N ASP A 167 10.21 27.04 1.99
CA ASP A 167 11.21 27.25 0.97
C ASP A 167 11.15 28.63 0.29
N ALA A 168 12.14 28.91 -0.57
CA ALA A 168 12.24 30.17 -1.29
C ALA A 168 11.16 30.37 -2.39
N HIS A 169 10.38 29.34 -2.70
CA HIS A 169 9.27 29.38 -3.65
C HIS A 169 7.91 29.52 -2.94
N ASP A 170 7.94 29.88 -1.66
CA ASP A 170 6.74 30.06 -0.83
C ASP A 170 5.91 28.78 -0.66
N VAL A 171 6.61 27.63 -0.57
CA VAL A 171 6.02 26.31 -0.36
C VAL A 171 6.42 25.78 1.02
N ILE A 172 5.44 25.22 1.73
CA ILE A 172 5.61 24.62 3.05
C ILE A 172 5.67 23.10 2.91
N HIS A 173 6.76 22.50 3.39
CA HIS A 173 7.05 21.08 3.33
C HIS A 173 6.63 20.37 4.62
N MET A 174 5.56 19.58 4.56
CA MET A 174 4.97 18.94 5.74
C MET A 174 5.92 17.94 6.39
N ALA A 175 6.54 17.05 5.61
CA ALA A 175 7.49 16.08 6.15
C ALA A 175 8.74 16.75 6.78
N HIS A 176 9.20 17.88 6.25
CA HIS A 176 10.29 18.62 6.85
C HIS A 176 9.91 19.16 8.23
N MET A 177 8.70 19.70 8.35
CA MET A 177 8.16 20.16 9.64
C MET A 177 8.06 19.01 10.63
N ASP A 178 7.54 17.86 10.20
CA ASP A 178 7.41 16.66 11.04
C ASP A 178 8.78 16.18 11.56
N ILE A 179 9.79 16.08 10.68
CA ILE A 179 11.11 15.59 11.06
C ILE A 179 11.84 16.56 12.00
N HIS A 180 11.78 17.86 11.72
CA HIS A 180 12.40 18.87 12.60
C HIS A 180 11.77 18.90 13.99
N SER A 181 10.45 18.68 14.06
CA SER A 181 9.63 18.91 15.27
C SER A 181 9.08 17.64 15.91
N SER A 182 9.70 16.49 15.66
CA SER A 182 9.36 15.21 16.31
C SER A 182 10.57 14.64 17.04
N ALA A 183 10.33 13.91 18.13
CA ALA A 183 11.37 13.22 18.88
C ALA A 183 11.93 12.01 18.12
N LYS A 184 11.07 11.29 17.36
CA LYS A 184 11.41 10.10 16.59
C LYS A 184 10.76 10.13 15.21
N VAL A 185 11.45 9.52 14.25
CA VAL A 185 11.03 9.33 12.87
C VAL A 185 11.22 7.86 12.51
N ASN A 186 10.20 7.18 12.01
CA ASN A 186 10.36 5.80 11.59
C ASN A 186 9.86 5.52 10.18
N GLY A 187 10.55 4.59 9.53
CA GLY A 187 10.03 3.88 8.37
C GLY A 187 9.16 2.68 8.80
N VAL A 188 8.57 1.99 7.84
CA VAL A 188 7.55 0.95 8.08
C VAL A 188 7.94 -0.44 7.56
N ALA A 189 9.16 -0.61 7.08
CA ALA A 189 9.86 -1.85 6.78
C ALA A 189 11.37 -1.58 6.81
N GLU A 190 12.18 -2.62 6.94
CA GLU A 190 13.64 -2.50 7.04
C GLU A 190 14.23 -1.79 5.82
N LEU A 191 13.94 -2.31 4.61
CA LEU A 191 14.39 -1.71 3.35
C LEU A 191 13.91 -0.25 3.21
N HIS A 192 12.66 0.03 3.55
CA HIS A 192 12.11 1.39 3.52
C HIS A 192 12.93 2.34 4.39
N THR A 193 13.21 1.93 5.61
CA THR A 193 13.98 2.74 6.56
C THR A 193 15.39 3.01 6.05
N GLU A 194 16.05 2.03 5.44
CA GLU A 194 17.38 2.21 4.84
C GLU A 194 17.33 3.15 3.62
N ILE A 195 16.31 3.06 2.77
CA ILE A 195 16.11 3.99 1.65
C ILE A 195 15.91 5.44 2.17
N LEU A 196 15.09 5.61 3.23
CA LEU A 196 14.91 6.93 3.84
C LEU A 196 16.25 7.51 4.34
N LYS A 197 17.07 6.72 5.04
CA LYS A 197 18.37 7.15 5.58
C LYS A 197 19.40 7.44 4.49
N ASN A 198 19.44 6.61 3.45
CA ASN A 198 20.54 6.62 2.48
C ASN A 198 20.23 7.46 1.23
N THR A 199 18.94 7.71 0.93
CA THR A 199 18.51 8.46 -0.25
C THR A 199 17.55 9.59 0.08
N GLU A 200 16.27 9.28 0.27
CA GLU A 200 15.18 10.27 0.26
C GLU A 200 15.28 11.32 1.37
N LEU A 201 15.63 10.90 2.58
CA LEU A 201 15.77 11.77 3.75
C LEU A 201 17.20 11.80 4.29
N HIS A 202 18.18 11.44 3.46
CA HIS A 202 19.59 11.35 3.86
C HIS A 202 20.09 12.62 4.59
N SER A 203 19.73 13.80 4.10
CA SER A 203 20.15 15.06 4.72
C SER A 203 19.58 15.27 6.12
N PHE A 204 18.37 14.80 6.36
CA PHE A 204 17.78 14.78 7.69
C PHE A 204 18.41 13.71 8.58
N TYR A 205 18.74 12.55 8.01
CA TYR A 205 19.43 11.51 8.76
C TYR A 205 20.82 11.95 9.22
N VAL A 206 21.56 12.67 8.37
CA VAL A 206 22.86 13.26 8.76
C VAL A 206 22.69 14.29 9.88
N LEU A 207 21.61 15.08 9.87
CA LEU A 207 21.34 16.09 10.89
C LEU A 207 20.81 15.49 12.21
N TYR A 208 20.01 14.41 12.14
CA TYR A 208 19.33 13.81 13.29
C TYR A 208 19.40 12.28 13.27
N PRO A 209 20.60 11.67 13.28
CA PRO A 209 20.72 10.20 13.14
C PRO A 209 19.99 9.44 14.26
N GLU A 210 19.88 10.02 15.46
CA GLU A 210 19.23 9.43 16.63
C GLU A 210 17.69 9.41 16.55
N LYS A 211 17.09 10.21 15.65
CA LYS A 211 15.64 10.21 15.46
C LYS A 211 15.17 9.00 14.64
N PHE A 212 15.98 8.51 13.69
CA PHE A 212 15.56 7.52 12.69
C PHE A 212 15.61 6.08 13.23
N ASN A 213 14.50 5.38 13.08
CA ASN A 213 14.37 3.97 13.45
C ASN A 213 13.40 3.23 12.51
N ASN A 214 13.36 1.89 12.60
CA ASN A 214 12.42 1.06 11.85
C ASN A 214 11.32 0.51 12.76
N LYS A 215 10.08 0.55 12.26
CA LYS A 215 8.95 -0.17 12.85
C LYS A 215 8.22 -0.90 11.72
N THR A 216 8.65 -2.13 11.43
CA THR A 216 8.00 -2.94 10.40
C THR A 216 6.51 -3.09 10.71
N ASN A 217 5.66 -2.76 9.74
CA ASN A 217 4.22 -2.85 9.88
C ASN A 217 3.76 -4.24 10.34
N GLY A 218 2.62 -4.27 10.98
CA GLY A 218 1.93 -5.49 11.35
C GLY A 218 0.44 -5.45 11.01
N ILE A 219 -0.18 -6.59 11.13
CA ILE A 219 -1.61 -6.80 10.91
C ILE A 219 -2.27 -7.36 12.17
N THR A 220 -3.55 -7.06 12.37
CA THR A 220 -4.31 -7.69 13.44
C THR A 220 -4.75 -9.10 13.04
N PHE A 221 -4.20 -10.12 13.70
CA PHE A 221 -4.57 -11.52 13.48
C PHE A 221 -6.02 -11.81 13.91
N ARG A 222 -6.57 -11.03 14.82
CA ARG A 222 -7.99 -11.11 15.22
C ARG A 222 -8.93 -10.96 14.04
N ARG A 223 -8.64 -10.05 13.11
CA ARG A 223 -9.40 -9.89 11.87
C ARG A 223 -8.88 -10.79 10.76
N TRP A 224 -7.58 -10.71 10.45
CA TRP A 224 -7.00 -11.21 9.20
C TRP A 224 -6.63 -12.69 9.21
N LEU A 225 -6.84 -13.38 10.34
CA LEU A 225 -6.76 -14.83 10.45
C LEU A 225 -7.97 -15.39 11.22
N MET A 226 -8.14 -15.05 12.51
CA MET A 226 -9.22 -15.61 13.33
C MET A 226 -10.62 -15.26 12.81
N GLY A 227 -10.85 -14.00 12.41
CA GLY A 227 -12.15 -13.52 11.95
C GLY A 227 -12.48 -13.93 10.52
N CYS A 228 -11.55 -13.75 9.56
CA CYS A 228 -11.82 -14.02 8.15
C CYS A 228 -11.63 -15.50 7.75
N ASN A 229 -10.89 -16.29 8.54
CA ASN A 229 -10.60 -17.70 8.28
C ASN A 229 -10.71 -18.57 9.54
N PRO A 230 -11.91 -18.68 10.14
CA PRO A 230 -12.09 -19.44 11.38
C PRO A 230 -11.70 -20.91 11.25
N ALA A 231 -11.93 -21.55 10.10
CA ALA A 231 -11.54 -22.94 9.87
C ALA A 231 -10.01 -23.14 9.95
N LEU A 232 -9.22 -22.21 9.40
CA LEU A 232 -7.76 -22.22 9.55
C LEU A 232 -7.35 -21.96 11.01
N SER A 233 -8.00 -21.01 11.67
CA SER A 233 -7.76 -20.72 13.09
C SER A 233 -8.00 -21.94 13.99
N ASP A 234 -9.05 -22.71 13.72
CA ASP A 234 -9.36 -23.92 14.46
C ASP A 234 -8.36 -25.03 14.17
N LEU A 235 -7.96 -25.21 12.90
CA LEU A 235 -6.95 -26.18 12.49
C LEU A 235 -5.59 -25.89 13.18
N ILE A 236 -5.15 -24.65 13.19
CA ILE A 236 -3.93 -24.22 13.90
C ILE A 236 -4.05 -24.50 15.39
N THR A 237 -5.20 -24.17 15.99
CA THR A 237 -5.43 -24.39 17.43
C THR A 237 -5.41 -25.86 17.81
N GLN A 238 -5.90 -26.74 16.93
CA GLN A 238 -5.83 -28.18 17.12
C GLN A 238 -4.37 -28.71 17.05
N ALA A 239 -3.56 -28.13 16.17
CA ALA A 239 -2.17 -28.56 15.99
C ALA A 239 -1.23 -28.09 17.09
N ILE A 240 -1.32 -26.82 17.52
CA ILE A 240 -0.31 -26.19 18.40
C ILE A 240 -0.90 -25.55 19.68
N GLY A 241 -2.18 -25.78 19.98
CA GLY A 241 -2.85 -25.16 21.15
C GLY A 241 -3.34 -23.74 20.87
N PRO A 242 -4.02 -23.07 21.83
CA PRO A 242 -4.66 -21.77 21.63
C PRO A 242 -3.75 -20.55 21.89
N GLU A 243 -2.54 -20.73 22.40
CA GLU A 243 -1.64 -19.66 22.87
C GLU A 243 -1.25 -18.68 21.77
N TRP A 244 -1.17 -19.14 20.51
CA TRP A 244 -0.88 -18.29 19.35
C TRP A 244 -1.93 -17.16 19.14
N LYS A 245 -3.15 -17.34 19.67
CA LYS A 245 -4.20 -16.30 19.58
C LYS A 245 -3.88 -15.06 20.42
N ARG A 246 -3.02 -15.20 21.41
CA ARG A 246 -2.53 -14.10 22.26
C ARG A 246 -1.12 -13.67 21.89
N ASP A 247 -0.30 -14.61 21.42
CA ASP A 247 1.07 -14.39 20.98
C ASP A 247 1.26 -15.05 19.61
N ALA A 248 1.13 -14.25 18.56
CA ALA A 248 1.23 -14.73 17.18
C ALA A 248 2.62 -15.35 16.86
N GLY A 249 3.67 -15.04 17.62
CA GLY A 249 4.97 -15.69 17.52
C GLY A 249 4.92 -17.20 17.74
N LYS A 250 3.92 -17.69 18.50
CA LYS A 250 3.70 -19.13 18.72
C LYS A 250 3.24 -19.89 17.46
N LEU A 251 2.84 -19.19 16.39
CA LEU A 251 2.58 -19.83 15.09
C LEU A 251 3.80 -20.62 14.57
N GLU A 252 5.01 -20.22 14.98
CA GLU A 252 6.23 -20.95 14.65
C GLU A 252 6.20 -22.42 15.05
N GLY A 253 5.44 -22.80 16.08
CA GLY A 253 5.22 -24.20 16.48
C GLY A 253 4.64 -25.08 15.36
N LEU A 254 4.02 -24.50 14.33
CA LEU A 254 3.60 -25.26 13.15
C LEU A 254 4.77 -25.88 12.37
N MET A 255 5.99 -25.36 12.53
CA MET A 255 7.19 -25.92 11.88
C MET A 255 7.50 -27.35 12.37
N ASP A 256 7.11 -27.70 13.60
CA ASP A 256 7.26 -29.05 14.14
C ASP A 256 6.33 -30.07 13.48
N HIS A 257 5.32 -29.59 12.75
CA HIS A 257 4.31 -30.39 12.04
C HIS A 257 4.51 -30.45 10.51
N MET A 258 5.68 -30.06 10.01
CA MET A 258 5.97 -30.01 8.55
C MET A 258 5.77 -31.34 7.86
N GLU A 259 6.07 -32.46 8.54
CA GLU A 259 5.93 -33.82 8.00
C GLU A 259 4.56 -34.46 8.25
N ASP A 260 3.64 -33.77 8.96
CA ASP A 260 2.29 -34.24 9.19
C ASP A 260 1.43 -34.07 7.92
N SER A 261 1.29 -35.16 7.15
CA SER A 261 0.50 -35.17 5.91
C SER A 261 -0.97 -34.91 6.17
N ALA A 262 -1.51 -35.40 7.30
CA ALA A 262 -2.92 -35.20 7.64
C ALA A 262 -3.24 -33.74 7.92
N LEU A 263 -2.36 -33.02 8.61
CA LEU A 263 -2.47 -31.58 8.82
C LEU A 263 -2.41 -30.83 7.47
N ARG A 264 -1.50 -31.21 6.58
CA ARG A 264 -1.35 -30.57 5.28
C ARG A 264 -2.56 -30.82 4.37
N GLU A 265 -3.14 -32.02 4.37
CA GLU A 265 -4.39 -32.33 3.65
C GLU A 265 -5.57 -31.48 4.18
N GLN A 266 -5.69 -31.34 5.50
CA GLN A 266 -6.71 -30.47 6.10
C GLN A 266 -6.50 -29.00 5.72
N LEU A 267 -5.25 -28.53 5.66
CA LEU A 267 -4.91 -27.18 5.21
C LEU A 267 -5.37 -26.94 3.77
N LEU A 268 -5.13 -27.89 2.87
CA LEU A 268 -5.62 -27.82 1.49
C LEU A 268 -7.16 -27.85 1.42
N SER A 269 -7.80 -28.64 2.28
CA SER A 269 -9.26 -28.69 2.38
C SER A 269 -9.85 -27.33 2.80
N VAL A 270 -9.30 -26.72 3.85
CA VAL A 270 -9.69 -25.38 4.31
C VAL A 270 -9.53 -24.34 3.20
N LYS A 271 -8.42 -24.40 2.44
CA LYS A 271 -8.22 -23.53 1.28
C LYS A 271 -9.32 -23.74 0.22
N GLY A 272 -9.64 -24.97 -0.12
CA GLY A 272 -10.70 -25.32 -1.06
C GLY A 272 -12.08 -24.80 -0.64
N GLU A 273 -12.41 -24.89 0.65
CA GLU A 273 -13.65 -24.31 1.19
C GLU A 273 -13.70 -22.78 1.02
N ASN A 274 -12.60 -22.09 1.30
CA ASN A 274 -12.52 -20.64 1.15
C ASN A 274 -12.64 -20.22 -0.33
N LYS A 275 -12.03 -20.97 -1.25
CA LYS A 275 -12.19 -20.76 -2.71
C LYS A 275 -13.64 -20.95 -3.13
N THR A 276 -14.32 -21.96 -2.60
CA THR A 276 -15.75 -22.21 -2.84
C THR A 276 -16.63 -21.08 -2.30
N LYS A 277 -16.33 -20.55 -1.11
CA LYS A 277 -17.01 -19.38 -0.53
C LYS A 277 -16.85 -18.14 -1.42
N LEU A 278 -15.62 -17.89 -1.90
CA LEU A 278 -15.34 -16.78 -2.81
C LEU A 278 -16.07 -16.95 -4.15
N ALA A 279 -16.05 -18.14 -4.74
CA ALA A 279 -16.75 -18.41 -6.01
C ALA A 279 -18.27 -18.16 -5.88
N ARG A 280 -18.88 -18.58 -4.79
CA ARG A 280 -20.30 -18.31 -4.49
C ARG A 280 -20.58 -16.81 -4.35
N TRP A 281 -19.70 -16.08 -3.67
CA TRP A 281 -19.83 -14.63 -3.50
C TRP A 281 -19.70 -13.88 -4.83
N LEU A 282 -18.77 -14.28 -5.70
CA LEU A 282 -18.59 -13.70 -7.03
C LEU A 282 -19.78 -14.04 -7.94
N LYS A 283 -20.29 -15.27 -7.89
CA LYS A 283 -21.49 -15.68 -8.65
C LYS A 283 -22.71 -14.83 -8.31
N GLY A 284 -22.90 -14.49 -7.02
CA GLY A 284 -23.95 -13.56 -6.58
C GLY A 284 -23.80 -12.14 -7.14
N ARG A 285 -22.65 -11.82 -7.75
CA ARG A 285 -22.32 -10.54 -8.41
C ARG A 285 -22.22 -10.66 -9.94
N GLY A 286 -22.62 -11.80 -10.47
CA GLY A 286 -22.64 -12.05 -11.92
C GLY A 286 -21.29 -12.47 -12.52
N THR A 287 -20.33 -12.90 -11.68
CA THR A 287 -19.03 -13.42 -12.13
C THR A 287 -18.88 -14.87 -11.68
N GLU A 288 -18.75 -15.78 -12.63
CA GLU A 288 -18.50 -17.19 -12.34
C GLU A 288 -17.02 -17.51 -12.43
N ILE A 289 -16.50 -18.21 -11.43
CA ILE A 289 -15.15 -18.77 -11.40
C ILE A 289 -15.20 -20.25 -11.00
N THR A 290 -14.19 -21.00 -11.39
CA THR A 290 -14.04 -22.39 -10.99
C THR A 290 -13.24 -22.45 -9.68
N PRO A 291 -13.78 -22.97 -8.57
CA PRO A 291 -13.04 -23.03 -7.29
C PRO A 291 -11.74 -23.85 -7.38
N ASP A 292 -11.65 -24.80 -8.31
CA ASP A 292 -10.45 -25.61 -8.54
C ASP A 292 -9.34 -24.88 -9.32
N SER A 293 -9.62 -23.68 -9.88
CA SER A 293 -8.59 -22.87 -10.54
C SER A 293 -7.54 -22.35 -9.56
N ILE A 294 -6.33 -22.09 -10.03
CA ILE A 294 -5.33 -21.37 -9.24
C ILE A 294 -5.80 -19.92 -9.08
N LEU A 295 -5.98 -19.46 -7.83
CA LEU A 295 -6.40 -18.10 -7.54
C LEU A 295 -5.15 -17.21 -7.37
N ASP A 296 -4.84 -16.49 -8.42
CA ASP A 296 -3.77 -15.49 -8.52
C ASP A 296 -4.35 -14.11 -8.20
N ILE A 297 -3.98 -13.51 -7.07
CA ILE A 297 -4.70 -12.36 -6.51
C ILE A 297 -3.79 -11.15 -6.32
N GLN A 298 -4.15 -10.03 -6.96
CA GLN A 298 -3.54 -8.72 -6.81
C GLN A 298 -4.57 -7.70 -6.29
N ILE A 299 -4.68 -7.57 -4.97
CA ILE A 299 -5.66 -6.69 -4.28
C ILE A 299 -4.96 -5.54 -3.56
N LYS A 300 -4.84 -4.41 -4.22
CA LYS A 300 -4.20 -3.18 -3.71
C LYS A 300 -4.65 -1.95 -4.51
N ARG A 301 -4.47 -0.73 -3.96
CA ARG A 301 -4.72 0.50 -4.72
C ARG A 301 -4.04 0.41 -6.07
N LEU A 302 -4.69 0.94 -7.11
CA LEU A 302 -4.06 1.01 -8.41
C LEU A 302 -3.11 2.21 -8.46
N HIS A 303 -1.86 1.90 -8.69
CA HIS A 303 -0.80 2.87 -8.94
C HIS A 303 0.25 2.21 -9.82
N GLN A 304 0.84 2.95 -10.75
CA GLN A 304 1.79 2.38 -11.71
C GLN A 304 2.98 1.68 -11.05
N TYR A 305 3.48 2.17 -9.90
CA TYR A 305 4.60 1.50 -9.22
C TYR A 305 4.24 0.10 -8.68
N LYS A 306 2.95 -0.18 -8.45
CA LYS A 306 2.46 -1.51 -8.03
C LYS A 306 2.33 -2.49 -9.20
N ARG A 307 2.55 -2.00 -10.39
CA ARG A 307 2.71 -2.71 -11.66
C ARG A 307 1.54 -3.64 -12.04
N GLN A 308 0.29 -3.27 -11.71
CA GLN A 308 -0.89 -3.99 -12.22
C GLN A 308 -0.90 -4.03 -13.75
N GLN A 309 -0.36 -3.01 -14.42
CA GLN A 309 -0.17 -2.99 -15.88
C GLN A 309 0.79 -4.09 -16.36
N MET A 310 1.82 -4.46 -15.60
CA MET A 310 2.70 -5.59 -15.93
C MET A 310 1.95 -6.93 -15.80
N ASN A 311 1.13 -7.08 -14.76
CA ASN A 311 0.26 -8.25 -14.62
C ASN A 311 -0.81 -8.33 -15.73
N ALA A 312 -1.28 -7.18 -16.25
CA ALA A 312 -2.14 -7.16 -17.44
C ALA A 312 -1.40 -7.63 -18.70
N LEU A 313 -0.12 -7.27 -18.88
CA LEU A 313 0.72 -7.81 -19.97
C LEU A 313 0.92 -9.32 -19.85
N TYR A 314 1.09 -9.85 -18.62
CA TYR A 314 1.08 -11.30 -18.40
C TYR A 314 -0.24 -11.93 -18.82
N ALA A 315 -1.38 -11.32 -18.50
CA ALA A 315 -2.68 -11.83 -18.94
C ALA A 315 -2.80 -11.88 -20.46
N ILE A 316 -2.28 -10.87 -21.18
CA ILE A 316 -2.16 -10.87 -22.64
C ILE A 316 -1.27 -12.02 -23.12
N TRP A 317 -0.10 -12.18 -22.51
CA TRP A 317 0.82 -13.26 -22.83
C TRP A 317 0.15 -14.62 -22.68
N LYS A 318 -0.51 -14.88 -21.54
CA LYS A 318 -1.20 -16.14 -21.27
C LYS A 318 -2.37 -16.39 -22.23
N TYR A 319 -3.13 -15.34 -22.57
CA TYR A 319 -4.17 -15.40 -23.60
C TYR A 319 -3.58 -15.87 -24.94
N LEU A 320 -2.49 -15.25 -25.40
CA LEU A 320 -1.84 -15.61 -26.64
C LEU A 320 -1.25 -17.03 -26.63
N GLN A 321 -0.66 -17.46 -25.52
CA GLN A 321 -0.16 -18.84 -25.35
C GLN A 321 -1.29 -19.87 -25.53
N ILE A 322 -2.46 -19.61 -24.93
CA ILE A 322 -3.63 -20.52 -25.06
C ILE A 322 -4.14 -20.51 -26.50
N LYS A 323 -4.18 -19.35 -27.17
CA LYS A 323 -4.55 -19.25 -28.60
C LYS A 323 -3.61 -20.05 -29.50
N GLU A 324 -2.36 -20.20 -29.13
CA GLU A 324 -1.34 -21.01 -29.82
C GLU A 324 -1.38 -22.50 -29.42
N GLY A 325 -2.34 -22.91 -28.60
CA GLY A 325 -2.52 -24.31 -28.19
C GLY A 325 -1.73 -24.71 -26.93
N ARG A 326 -1.03 -23.77 -26.26
CA ARG A 326 -0.30 -24.00 -25.00
C ARG A 326 -1.21 -23.73 -23.80
N THR A 327 -2.09 -24.67 -23.50
CA THR A 327 -3.01 -24.60 -22.37
C THR A 327 -2.32 -24.93 -21.05
N PRO A 328 -2.65 -24.27 -19.93
CA PRO A 328 -2.15 -24.68 -18.61
C PRO A 328 -2.75 -26.02 -18.18
N THR A 329 -2.09 -26.72 -17.26
CA THR A 329 -2.60 -27.98 -16.68
C THR A 329 -3.89 -27.74 -15.87
N ARG A 330 -3.96 -26.59 -15.20
CA ARG A 330 -5.11 -26.18 -14.37
C ARG A 330 -5.56 -24.77 -14.77
N PRO A 331 -6.86 -24.48 -14.73
CA PRO A 331 -7.35 -23.13 -14.98
C PRO A 331 -6.72 -22.11 -14.00
N VAL A 332 -6.44 -20.92 -14.50
CA VAL A 332 -5.95 -19.80 -13.72
C VAL A 332 -7.00 -18.70 -13.65
N THR A 333 -7.31 -18.25 -12.45
CA THR A 333 -8.20 -17.10 -12.22
C THR A 333 -7.38 -15.96 -11.64
N MET A 334 -7.13 -14.95 -12.46
CA MET A 334 -6.46 -13.71 -12.05
C MET A 334 -7.49 -12.75 -11.46
N VAL A 335 -7.33 -12.40 -10.18
CA VAL A 335 -8.29 -11.54 -9.47
C VAL A 335 -7.63 -10.22 -9.12
N PHE A 336 -8.19 -9.14 -9.64
CA PHE A 336 -7.77 -7.78 -9.32
C PHE A 336 -8.81 -7.10 -8.42
N GLY A 337 -8.34 -6.46 -7.35
CA GLY A 337 -9.16 -5.59 -6.52
C GLY A 337 -8.45 -4.26 -6.33
N ALA A 338 -8.93 -3.21 -6.99
CA ALA A 338 -8.24 -1.94 -7.01
C ALA A 338 -9.21 -0.75 -7.05
N LYS A 339 -8.72 0.40 -6.57
CA LYS A 339 -9.34 1.72 -6.75
C LYS A 339 -8.27 2.69 -7.22
N ALA A 340 -8.57 3.48 -8.25
CA ALA A 340 -7.72 4.56 -8.72
C ALA A 340 -8.12 5.87 -8.02
N ALA A 341 -7.13 6.75 -7.78
CA ALA A 341 -7.42 8.12 -7.41
C ALA A 341 -8.16 8.83 -8.57
N PRO A 342 -9.13 9.72 -8.29
CA PRO A 342 -9.93 10.37 -9.33
C PRO A 342 -9.11 11.11 -10.39
N ALA A 343 -8.03 11.78 -9.98
CA ALA A 343 -7.13 12.52 -10.87
C ALA A 343 -6.15 11.64 -11.65
N TYR A 344 -5.95 10.36 -11.27
CA TYR A 344 -4.90 9.51 -11.83
C TYR A 344 -5.36 8.80 -13.12
N THR A 345 -5.22 9.46 -14.26
CA THR A 345 -5.71 8.99 -15.56
C THR A 345 -5.12 7.63 -15.96
N LEU A 346 -3.79 7.44 -15.90
CA LEU A 346 -3.15 6.17 -16.28
C LEU A 346 -3.57 4.99 -15.39
N ALA A 347 -3.87 5.25 -14.12
CA ALA A 347 -4.45 4.23 -13.25
C ALA A 347 -5.85 3.81 -13.71
N LYS A 348 -6.67 4.76 -14.14
CA LYS A 348 -8.00 4.47 -14.73
C LYS A 348 -7.88 3.74 -16.06
N ASP A 349 -6.90 4.10 -16.89
CA ASP A 349 -6.61 3.42 -18.17
C ASP A 349 -6.18 1.96 -17.93
N THR A 350 -5.40 1.70 -16.87
CA THR A 350 -5.03 0.32 -16.48
C THR A 350 -6.26 -0.49 -16.05
N ILE A 351 -7.18 0.08 -15.25
CA ILE A 351 -8.45 -0.57 -14.93
C ILE A 351 -9.24 -0.85 -16.20
N HIS A 352 -9.26 0.09 -17.13
CA HIS A 352 -9.95 -0.06 -18.39
C HIS A 352 -9.38 -1.21 -19.22
N LEU A 353 -8.04 -1.33 -19.33
CA LEU A 353 -7.39 -2.46 -19.99
C LEU A 353 -7.78 -3.80 -19.34
N LEU A 354 -7.75 -3.90 -18.00
CA LEU A 354 -8.15 -5.12 -17.27
C LEU A 354 -9.61 -5.50 -17.56
N LEU A 355 -10.52 -4.53 -17.64
CA LEU A 355 -11.92 -4.77 -18.00
C LEU A 355 -12.10 -5.20 -19.46
N CYS A 356 -11.30 -4.66 -20.38
CA CYS A 356 -11.31 -5.09 -21.78
C CYS A 356 -10.78 -6.51 -21.93
N LEU A 357 -9.68 -6.85 -21.24
CA LEU A 357 -9.12 -8.20 -21.20
C LEU A 357 -10.11 -9.22 -20.61
N SER A 358 -10.76 -8.86 -19.49
CA SER A 358 -11.78 -9.72 -18.89
C SER A 358 -12.89 -10.07 -19.91
N ARG A 359 -13.38 -9.08 -20.65
CA ARG A 359 -14.42 -9.32 -21.68
C ARG A 359 -13.91 -10.16 -22.84
N LEU A 360 -12.71 -9.87 -23.33
CA LEU A 360 -12.07 -10.60 -24.42
C LEU A 360 -11.94 -12.09 -24.06
N ILE A 361 -11.40 -12.36 -22.87
CA ILE A 361 -11.21 -13.73 -22.35
C ILE A 361 -12.57 -14.45 -22.21
N ASP A 362 -13.56 -13.78 -21.63
CA ASP A 362 -14.89 -14.38 -21.43
C ASP A 362 -15.63 -14.72 -22.73
N GLN A 363 -15.38 -13.97 -23.80
CA GLN A 363 -15.98 -14.16 -25.10
C GLN A 363 -15.24 -15.18 -25.98
N ASP A 364 -14.03 -15.58 -25.60
CA ASP A 364 -13.23 -16.53 -26.38
C ASP A 364 -13.38 -17.97 -25.84
N PRO A 365 -14.12 -18.87 -26.56
CA PRO A 365 -14.37 -20.22 -26.08
C PRO A 365 -13.13 -21.12 -26.04
N GLN A 366 -12.05 -20.74 -26.72
CA GLN A 366 -10.77 -21.45 -26.65
C GLN A 366 -10.01 -21.09 -25.37
N VAL A 367 -10.17 -19.86 -24.85
CA VAL A 367 -9.41 -19.32 -23.72
C VAL A 367 -10.18 -19.40 -22.39
N SER A 368 -11.47 -19.08 -22.40
CA SER A 368 -12.29 -18.97 -21.19
C SER A 368 -12.34 -20.20 -20.28
N PRO A 369 -12.13 -21.45 -20.76
CA PRO A 369 -12.02 -22.62 -19.86
C PRO A 369 -10.72 -22.63 -19.04
N TRP A 370 -9.66 -21.94 -19.49
CA TRP A 370 -8.31 -22.02 -18.95
C TRP A 370 -7.83 -20.76 -18.24
N LEU A 371 -8.36 -19.62 -18.64
CA LEU A 371 -8.01 -18.32 -18.08
C LEU A 371 -9.26 -17.53 -17.75
N LYS A 372 -9.28 -16.95 -16.57
CA LYS A 372 -10.31 -16.00 -16.14
C LYS A 372 -9.64 -14.76 -15.58
N LEU A 373 -10.13 -13.59 -15.93
CA LEU A 373 -9.72 -12.33 -15.34
C LEU A 373 -10.92 -11.67 -14.67
N VAL A 374 -10.79 -11.40 -13.37
CA VAL A 374 -11.86 -10.84 -12.54
C VAL A 374 -11.40 -9.51 -11.95
N MET A 375 -12.15 -8.46 -12.22
CA MET A 375 -11.99 -7.17 -11.53
C MET A 375 -13.07 -7.05 -10.45
N VAL A 376 -12.67 -7.11 -9.18
CA VAL A 376 -13.58 -7.01 -8.04
C VAL A 376 -14.08 -5.58 -7.91
N GLU A 377 -15.38 -5.40 -8.08
CA GLU A 377 -16.04 -4.11 -7.94
C GLU A 377 -16.03 -3.64 -6.48
N ASN A 378 -15.77 -2.35 -6.29
CA ASN A 378 -15.78 -1.70 -4.97
C ASN A 378 -14.98 -2.45 -3.90
N TYR A 379 -13.74 -2.86 -4.24
CA TYR A 379 -12.85 -3.53 -3.31
C TYR A 379 -12.75 -2.76 -1.98
N ASN A 380 -12.99 -3.46 -0.87
CA ASN A 380 -13.02 -2.93 0.49
C ASN A 380 -12.65 -4.02 1.51
N VAL A 381 -12.66 -3.69 2.81
CA VAL A 381 -12.32 -4.63 3.89
C VAL A 381 -13.17 -5.89 3.85
N SER A 382 -14.49 -5.77 3.65
CA SER A 382 -15.40 -6.94 3.63
C SER A 382 -15.12 -7.88 2.45
N SER A 383 -14.79 -7.34 1.27
CA SER A 383 -14.37 -8.18 0.14
C SER A 383 -12.99 -8.80 0.37
N ALA A 384 -12.08 -8.08 1.05
CA ALA A 384 -10.77 -8.60 1.41
C ALA A 384 -10.86 -9.81 2.36
N GLU A 385 -11.81 -9.81 3.30
CA GLU A 385 -12.05 -10.94 4.22
C GLU A 385 -12.45 -12.24 3.51
N LEU A 386 -12.91 -12.18 2.26
CA LEU A 386 -13.18 -13.35 1.41
C LEU A 386 -12.01 -13.67 0.47
N LEU A 387 -11.37 -12.65 -0.09
CA LEU A 387 -10.28 -12.79 -1.06
C LEU A 387 -9.00 -13.32 -0.42
N VAL A 388 -8.65 -12.83 0.77
CA VAL A 388 -7.42 -13.17 1.48
C VAL A 388 -7.35 -14.67 1.81
N PRO A 389 -8.36 -15.31 2.44
CA PRO A 389 -8.33 -16.74 2.73
C PRO A 389 -8.32 -17.65 1.48
N ALA A 390 -8.91 -17.17 0.38
CA ALA A 390 -9.05 -17.94 -0.85
C ALA A 390 -7.79 -17.89 -1.75
N CYS A 391 -6.88 -16.96 -1.53
CA CYS A 391 -5.72 -16.72 -2.37
C CYS A 391 -4.73 -17.89 -2.36
N ASP A 392 -4.29 -18.32 -3.55
CA ASP A 392 -3.18 -19.28 -3.72
C ASP A 392 -1.85 -18.54 -3.94
N VAL A 393 -1.82 -17.62 -4.91
CA VAL A 393 -0.66 -16.82 -5.28
C VAL A 393 -0.90 -15.34 -4.96
N SER A 394 -0.05 -14.78 -4.11
CA SER A 394 -0.09 -13.41 -3.64
C SER A 394 0.80 -12.52 -4.50
N GLU A 395 0.22 -11.69 -5.36
CA GLU A 395 0.93 -10.80 -6.27
C GLU A 395 1.44 -9.54 -5.57
N GLN A 396 2.77 -9.47 -5.35
CA GLN A 396 3.46 -8.40 -4.64
C GLN A 396 4.60 -7.83 -5.49
N ILE A 397 4.24 -7.37 -6.70
CA ILE A 397 5.12 -7.11 -7.83
C ILE A 397 5.49 -5.63 -8.02
N SER A 398 5.47 -4.82 -6.97
CA SER A 398 5.91 -3.42 -7.04
C SER A 398 7.34 -3.30 -7.59
N LEU A 399 7.66 -2.16 -8.20
CA LEU A 399 9.04 -1.88 -8.57
C LEU A 399 9.88 -1.77 -7.30
N ALA A 400 10.98 -2.50 -7.22
CA ALA A 400 11.87 -2.46 -6.07
C ALA A 400 12.26 -1.01 -5.72
N SER A 401 12.34 -0.70 -4.44
CA SER A 401 12.53 0.65 -3.89
C SER A 401 11.30 1.58 -3.91
N LYS A 402 10.07 1.09 -4.21
CA LYS A 402 8.89 1.98 -4.33
C LYS A 402 7.77 1.67 -3.34
N GLU A 403 7.57 0.42 -2.94
CA GLU A 403 6.61 0.08 -1.87
C GLU A 403 7.28 0.26 -0.50
N ALA A 404 6.74 1.12 0.35
CA ALA A 404 7.32 1.34 1.67
C ALA A 404 7.27 0.07 2.55
N SER A 405 6.18 -0.66 2.52
CA SER A 405 6.01 -1.91 3.26
C SER A 405 5.02 -2.86 2.57
N GLY A 406 3.80 -2.40 2.35
CA GLY A 406 2.66 -3.26 2.12
C GLY A 406 2.16 -3.89 3.43
N THR A 407 0.88 -4.23 3.47
CA THR A 407 0.27 -5.04 4.54
C THR A 407 -0.60 -6.15 3.96
N GLY A 408 -0.96 -6.05 2.67
CA GLY A 408 -1.65 -7.11 1.93
C GLY A 408 -0.83 -8.40 1.86
N ASN A 409 0.48 -8.28 1.61
CA ASN A 409 1.43 -9.40 1.63
C ASN A 409 1.37 -10.19 2.95
N MET A 410 1.38 -9.50 4.10
CA MET A 410 1.31 -10.10 5.44
C MET A 410 -0.02 -10.85 5.67
N LYS A 411 -1.16 -10.25 5.24
CA LYS A 411 -2.50 -10.84 5.36
C LYS A 411 -2.63 -12.12 4.54
N LEU A 412 -2.14 -12.08 3.32
CA LEU A 412 -2.15 -13.19 2.38
C LEU A 412 -1.22 -14.32 2.88
N MET A 413 -0.01 -14.00 3.33
CA MET A 413 0.95 -14.92 3.95
C MET A 413 0.33 -15.64 5.15
N ALA A 414 -0.30 -14.93 6.08
CA ALA A 414 -0.94 -15.49 7.26
C ALA A 414 -2.09 -16.48 6.94
N ASN A 415 -2.64 -16.41 5.72
CA ASN A 415 -3.67 -17.31 5.21
C ASN A 415 -3.11 -18.38 4.24
N GLY A 416 -1.79 -18.55 4.22
CA GLY A 416 -1.13 -19.60 3.43
C GLY A 416 -1.06 -19.33 1.93
N ALA A 417 -1.22 -18.08 1.50
CA ALA A 417 -0.87 -17.72 0.12
C ALA A 417 0.65 -17.63 -0.03
N VAL A 418 1.15 -18.14 -1.17
CA VAL A 418 2.58 -18.05 -1.49
C VAL A 418 2.81 -16.74 -2.25
N THR A 419 3.79 -15.96 -1.81
CA THR A 419 4.11 -14.69 -2.44
C THR A 419 4.88 -14.88 -3.73
N LEU A 420 4.41 -14.24 -4.80
CA LEU A 420 5.15 -13.95 -6.02
C LEU A 420 5.42 -12.45 -6.04
N GLY A 421 6.68 -12.04 -5.98
CA GLY A 421 6.97 -10.63 -5.83
C GLY A 421 8.42 -10.24 -6.10
N THR A 422 8.69 -8.99 -5.85
CA THR A 422 10.03 -8.38 -5.87
C THR A 422 10.56 -8.22 -4.45
N LEU A 423 11.88 -8.05 -4.31
CA LEU A 423 12.50 -7.66 -3.05
C LEU A 423 12.27 -6.17 -2.77
N ASP A 424 11.02 -5.86 -2.38
CA ASP A 424 10.55 -4.50 -2.10
C ASP A 424 9.66 -4.48 -0.85
N GLY A 425 9.70 -3.40 -0.09
CA GLY A 425 8.96 -3.27 1.15
C GLY A 425 9.16 -4.46 2.09
N ALA A 426 8.09 -4.90 2.74
CA ALA A 426 8.12 -6.03 3.66
C ALA A 426 8.30 -7.41 2.98
N ASN A 427 8.33 -7.48 1.63
CA ASN A 427 8.67 -8.75 0.96
C ASN A 427 10.11 -9.18 1.28
N VAL A 428 11.00 -8.24 1.61
CA VAL A 428 12.37 -8.55 2.03
C VAL A 428 12.36 -9.35 3.34
N GLU A 429 11.61 -8.88 4.34
CA GLU A 429 11.45 -9.61 5.59
C GLU A 429 10.70 -10.93 5.40
N ILE A 430 9.66 -10.97 4.54
CA ILE A 430 8.95 -12.22 4.21
C ILE A 430 9.93 -13.23 3.63
N SER A 431 10.71 -12.85 2.61
CA SER A 431 11.69 -13.74 1.95
C SER A 431 12.70 -14.31 2.94
N ARG A 432 13.24 -13.48 3.82
CA ARG A 432 14.18 -13.91 4.87
C ARG A 432 13.54 -14.88 5.87
N LEU A 433 12.28 -14.67 6.24
CA LEU A 433 11.58 -15.50 7.22
C LEU A 433 11.18 -16.86 6.68
N VAL A 434 10.73 -16.93 5.43
CA VAL A 434 10.21 -18.18 4.86
C VAL A 434 11.28 -19.00 4.13
N GLY A 435 12.37 -18.39 3.69
CA GLY A 435 13.39 -19.02 2.83
C GLY A 435 13.00 -19.00 1.34
N GLU A 436 14.01 -19.06 0.47
CA GLU A 436 13.86 -18.90 -0.98
C GLU A 436 12.95 -19.96 -1.64
N GLU A 437 12.88 -21.15 -1.05
CA GLU A 437 12.04 -22.25 -1.53
C GLU A 437 10.54 -22.04 -1.28
N ASN A 438 10.16 -21.08 -0.42
CA ASN A 438 8.78 -20.85 -0.01
C ASN A 438 8.20 -19.50 -0.50
N ILE A 439 8.91 -18.87 -1.44
CA ILE A 439 8.55 -17.59 -2.05
C ILE A 439 9.06 -17.58 -3.51
N TYR A 440 8.44 -16.80 -4.37
CA TYR A 440 8.89 -16.62 -5.75
C TYR A 440 9.33 -15.17 -5.95
N ILE A 441 10.63 -14.97 -6.13
CA ILE A 441 11.22 -13.62 -6.30
C ILE A 441 11.71 -13.46 -7.74
N PHE A 442 11.50 -12.27 -8.29
CA PHE A 442 11.96 -11.84 -9.61
C PHE A 442 12.36 -10.35 -9.61
N GLY A 443 12.98 -9.93 -10.70
CA GLY A 443 13.25 -8.53 -11.00
C GLY A 443 14.50 -7.97 -10.32
N ARG A 444 14.73 -6.69 -10.53
CA ARG A 444 15.92 -5.97 -10.06
C ARG A 444 15.86 -5.67 -8.58
N SER A 445 17.04 -5.56 -7.98
CA SER A 445 17.19 -5.08 -6.59
C SER A 445 16.86 -3.59 -6.46
N ALA A 446 16.62 -3.14 -5.22
CA ALA A 446 16.38 -1.73 -4.93
C ALA A 446 17.55 -0.84 -5.37
N ASP A 447 18.79 -1.26 -5.12
CA ASP A 447 19.98 -0.52 -5.48
C ASP A 447 20.13 -0.38 -7.01
N GLU A 448 19.92 -1.46 -7.78
CA GLU A 448 19.94 -1.41 -9.24
C GLU A 448 18.88 -0.43 -9.78
N VAL A 449 17.67 -0.44 -9.22
CA VAL A 449 16.60 0.47 -9.65
C VAL A 449 16.93 1.93 -9.29
N ILE A 450 17.49 2.17 -8.11
CA ILE A 450 17.93 3.52 -7.69
C ILE A 450 19.01 4.03 -8.64
N ASP A 451 20.00 3.20 -8.98
CA ASP A 451 21.06 3.54 -9.92
C ASP A 451 20.52 3.86 -11.33
N LEU A 452 19.54 3.09 -11.81
CA LEU A 452 18.89 3.36 -13.10
C LEU A 452 18.20 4.73 -13.12
N TYR A 453 17.55 5.13 -12.02
CA TYR A 453 16.95 6.47 -11.91
C TYR A 453 18.00 7.58 -11.80
N GLN A 454 18.99 7.42 -10.94
CA GLN A 454 20.03 8.43 -10.71
C GLN A 454 20.84 8.73 -11.97
N ASN A 455 21.14 7.68 -12.75
CA ASN A 455 21.92 7.79 -13.98
C ASN A 455 21.05 8.03 -15.23
N SER A 456 19.72 8.12 -15.10
CA SER A 456 18.78 8.19 -16.21
C SER A 456 19.05 7.12 -17.29
N ALA A 457 19.42 5.92 -16.82
CA ALA A 457 19.91 4.84 -17.68
C ALA A 457 18.79 3.98 -18.27
N TYR A 458 17.58 4.01 -17.72
CA TYR A 458 16.44 3.26 -18.24
C TYR A 458 15.79 3.98 -19.43
N ARG A 459 15.56 3.24 -20.51
CA ARG A 459 14.77 3.69 -21.67
C ARG A 459 13.80 2.59 -22.06
N SER A 460 12.51 2.87 -22.00
CA SER A 460 11.46 1.89 -22.33
C SER A 460 11.61 1.31 -23.74
N SER A 461 12.08 2.13 -24.71
CA SER A 461 12.31 1.71 -26.09
C SER A 461 13.29 0.53 -26.21
N ASP A 462 14.31 0.45 -25.36
CA ASP A 462 15.33 -0.61 -25.41
C ASP A 462 14.75 -1.98 -25.03
N TYR A 463 13.67 -1.99 -24.27
CA TYR A 463 12.94 -3.19 -23.82
C TYR A 463 11.74 -3.47 -24.73
N TRP A 464 10.98 -2.43 -25.11
CA TRP A 464 9.83 -2.57 -25.99
C TRP A 464 10.18 -3.19 -27.35
N GLN A 465 11.34 -2.86 -27.94
CA GLN A 465 11.78 -3.39 -29.23
C GLN A 465 12.11 -4.90 -29.23
N LYS A 466 12.12 -5.55 -28.07
CA LYS A 466 12.26 -7.01 -28.02
C LYS A 466 10.98 -7.65 -28.59
N PRO A 467 11.10 -8.61 -29.54
CA PRO A 467 9.94 -9.11 -30.29
C PRO A 467 8.77 -9.61 -29.44
N GLU A 468 9.05 -10.30 -28.34
CA GLU A 468 7.98 -10.79 -27.47
C GLU A 468 7.34 -9.65 -26.65
N VAL A 469 8.12 -8.69 -26.19
CA VAL A 469 7.61 -7.53 -25.45
C VAL A 469 6.80 -6.62 -26.38
N GLU A 470 7.30 -6.35 -27.59
CA GLU A 470 6.60 -5.59 -28.62
C GLU A 470 5.23 -6.21 -28.91
N ARG A 471 5.19 -7.51 -29.14
CA ARG A 471 3.96 -8.26 -29.39
C ARG A 471 2.92 -8.07 -28.27
N LEU A 472 3.34 -8.09 -27.00
CA LEU A 472 2.46 -7.93 -25.85
C LEU A 472 1.96 -6.50 -25.70
N VAL A 473 2.83 -5.53 -25.85
CA VAL A 473 2.49 -4.11 -25.74
C VAL A 473 1.60 -3.67 -26.90
N ASP A 474 1.91 -4.08 -28.14
CA ASP A 474 1.12 -3.78 -29.33
C ASP A 474 -0.28 -4.41 -29.28
N PHE A 475 -0.42 -5.54 -28.58
CA PHE A 475 -1.75 -6.15 -28.38
C PHE A 475 -2.73 -5.21 -27.68
N ILE A 476 -2.27 -4.27 -26.86
CA ILE A 476 -3.12 -3.26 -26.18
C ILE A 476 -3.93 -2.44 -27.19
N ILE A 477 -3.34 -2.16 -28.36
CA ILE A 477 -3.99 -1.42 -29.44
C ILE A 477 -4.44 -2.33 -30.60
N SER A 478 -4.51 -3.64 -30.37
CA SER A 478 -5.02 -4.59 -31.37
C SER A 478 -6.50 -4.31 -31.68
N PRO A 479 -6.96 -4.64 -32.92
CA PRO A 479 -8.38 -4.51 -33.26
C PRO A 479 -9.31 -5.23 -32.29
N GLN A 480 -8.88 -6.37 -31.73
CA GLN A 480 -9.65 -7.14 -30.74
C GLN A 480 -9.90 -6.30 -29.47
N LEU A 481 -8.84 -5.68 -28.90
CA LEU A 481 -9.01 -4.91 -27.67
C LEU A 481 -9.66 -3.54 -27.92
N LEU A 482 -9.35 -2.88 -29.02
CA LEU A 482 -9.96 -1.58 -29.37
C LEU A 482 -11.48 -1.66 -29.52
N THR A 483 -12.02 -2.82 -29.89
CA THR A 483 -13.49 -3.04 -29.98
C THR A 483 -14.13 -3.32 -28.61
N MET A 484 -13.33 -3.65 -27.58
CA MET A 484 -13.86 -3.99 -26.24
C MET A 484 -14.12 -2.77 -25.35
N GLY A 485 -13.57 -1.60 -25.69
CA GLY A 485 -13.73 -0.43 -24.86
C GLY A 485 -13.30 0.88 -25.48
N ASP A 486 -12.93 1.87 -24.64
CA ASP A 486 -12.47 3.18 -25.10
C ASP A 486 -11.05 3.10 -25.67
N ALA A 487 -10.94 3.31 -26.99
CA ALA A 487 -9.67 3.26 -27.72
C ALA A 487 -8.69 4.36 -27.27
N GLN A 488 -9.18 5.51 -26.78
CA GLN A 488 -8.30 6.59 -26.32
C GLN A 488 -7.56 6.21 -25.03
N SER A 489 -8.24 5.57 -24.08
CA SER A 489 -7.64 5.06 -22.85
C SER A 489 -6.57 4.01 -23.12
N LEU A 490 -6.86 3.05 -24.02
CA LEU A 490 -5.89 2.02 -24.43
C LEU A 490 -4.67 2.65 -25.13
N SER A 491 -4.90 3.62 -26.01
CA SER A 491 -3.82 4.31 -26.73
C SER A 491 -2.93 5.16 -25.81
N ARG A 492 -3.48 5.78 -24.75
CA ARG A 492 -2.67 6.50 -23.75
C ARG A 492 -1.77 5.54 -22.98
N LEU A 493 -2.30 4.41 -22.55
CA LEU A 493 -1.53 3.41 -21.82
C LEU A 493 -0.42 2.79 -22.70
N TYR A 494 -0.75 2.46 -23.96
CA TYR A 494 0.24 2.03 -24.95
C TYR A 494 1.38 3.04 -25.12
N LYS A 495 1.03 4.33 -25.31
CA LYS A 495 2.02 5.41 -25.44
C LYS A 495 2.89 5.55 -24.20
N ASP A 496 2.34 5.37 -23.01
CA ASP A 496 3.11 5.40 -21.76
C ASP A 496 4.16 4.28 -21.76
N PHE A 497 3.79 3.04 -22.11
CA PHE A 497 4.72 1.92 -22.19
C PHE A 497 5.89 2.18 -23.16
N ILE A 498 5.62 2.63 -24.37
CA ILE A 498 6.67 2.79 -25.40
C ILE A 498 7.54 4.02 -25.21
N SER A 499 7.09 5.04 -24.47
CA SER A 499 7.79 6.32 -24.38
C SER A 499 8.33 6.66 -22.99
N LYS A 500 7.75 6.09 -21.93
CA LYS A 500 8.10 6.45 -20.56
C LYS A 500 8.36 5.22 -19.69
N ASP A 501 7.34 4.37 -19.54
CA ASP A 501 7.35 3.24 -18.61
C ASP A 501 8.12 3.56 -17.32
N TYR A 502 7.75 4.70 -16.68
CA TYR A 502 8.51 5.30 -15.57
C TYR A 502 8.79 4.30 -14.44
N PHE A 503 7.88 3.34 -14.22
CA PHE A 503 8.05 2.29 -13.21
C PHE A 503 8.59 0.97 -13.78
N MET A 504 9.29 1.03 -14.91
CA MET A 504 10.12 -0.04 -15.45
C MET A 504 9.42 -1.41 -15.52
N ALA A 505 8.14 -1.42 -15.93
CA ALA A 505 7.38 -2.66 -16.07
C ALA A 505 7.99 -3.57 -17.14
N LEU A 506 8.49 -2.98 -18.25
CA LEU A 506 9.10 -3.74 -19.34
C LEU A 506 10.49 -4.29 -18.99
N LEU A 507 11.20 -3.67 -18.03
CA LEU A 507 12.51 -4.15 -17.56
C LEU A 507 12.41 -5.56 -16.98
N ASP A 508 11.40 -5.79 -16.14
CA ASP A 508 11.24 -7.02 -15.37
C ASP A 508 10.22 -8.00 -15.99
N LEU A 509 9.57 -7.64 -17.11
CA LEU A 509 8.42 -8.39 -17.66
C LEU A 509 8.77 -9.84 -18.00
N GLU A 510 9.90 -10.07 -18.68
CA GLU A 510 10.32 -11.42 -19.12
C GLU A 510 10.64 -12.31 -17.90
N ASP A 511 11.33 -11.75 -16.90
CA ASP A 511 11.65 -12.45 -15.65
C ASP A 511 10.36 -12.76 -14.85
N TYR A 512 9.46 -11.78 -14.76
CA TYR A 512 8.15 -11.96 -14.13
C TYR A 512 7.35 -13.11 -14.78
N ILE A 513 7.26 -13.15 -16.11
CA ILE A 513 6.57 -14.22 -16.84
C ILE A 513 7.19 -15.59 -16.49
N ALA A 514 8.52 -15.69 -16.56
CA ALA A 514 9.23 -16.94 -16.31
C ALA A 514 9.01 -17.45 -14.87
N VAL A 515 9.13 -16.57 -13.89
CA VAL A 515 8.96 -16.93 -12.47
C VAL A 515 7.50 -17.26 -12.16
N LYS A 516 6.55 -16.55 -12.76
CA LYS A 516 5.11 -16.82 -12.59
C LYS A 516 4.70 -18.16 -13.18
N GLU A 517 5.19 -18.51 -14.36
CA GLU A 517 4.94 -19.84 -14.96
C GLU A 517 5.52 -20.95 -14.11
N ARG A 518 6.72 -20.78 -13.55
CA ARG A 518 7.29 -21.72 -12.58
C ARG A 518 6.40 -21.87 -11.34
N CYS A 519 5.93 -20.78 -10.77
CA CYS A 519 5.01 -20.78 -9.61
C CYS A 519 3.73 -21.55 -9.90
N LEU A 520 3.10 -21.32 -11.06
CA LEU A 520 1.90 -22.03 -11.48
C LEU A 520 2.13 -23.50 -11.76
N THR A 521 3.31 -23.88 -12.27
CA THR A 521 3.72 -25.27 -12.49
C THR A 521 3.94 -25.98 -11.16
N ASP A 522 4.67 -25.36 -10.22
CA ASP A 522 4.95 -25.91 -8.89
C ASP A 522 3.67 -26.12 -8.05
N TYR A 523 2.61 -25.38 -8.35
CA TYR A 523 1.30 -25.54 -7.70
C TYR A 523 0.72 -26.96 -7.90
N GLU A 524 1.06 -27.65 -8.98
CA GLU A 524 0.54 -28.99 -9.27
C GLU A 524 1.10 -30.06 -8.31
N ASP A 525 2.30 -29.87 -7.77
CA ASP A 525 2.78 -30.67 -6.64
C ASP A 525 2.10 -30.20 -5.34
N ARG A 526 0.94 -30.81 -5.07
CA ARG A 526 0.07 -30.41 -3.95
C ARG A 526 0.71 -30.66 -2.58
N ASP A 527 1.59 -31.67 -2.47
CA ASP A 527 2.33 -31.93 -1.23
C ASP A 527 3.37 -30.83 -0.98
N ALA A 528 4.22 -30.55 -1.94
CA ALA A 528 5.19 -29.47 -1.84
C ALA A 528 4.52 -28.10 -1.65
N TRP A 529 3.40 -27.84 -2.34
CA TRP A 529 2.64 -26.60 -2.17
C TRP A 529 2.08 -26.44 -0.75
N SER A 530 1.53 -27.51 -0.17
CA SER A 530 1.03 -27.50 1.20
C SER A 530 2.10 -27.23 2.24
N ARG A 531 3.34 -27.70 2.01
CA ARG A 531 4.50 -27.36 2.85
C ARG A 531 4.81 -25.86 2.77
N ARG A 532 4.86 -25.28 1.56
CA ARG A 532 5.05 -23.83 1.38
C ARG A 532 3.97 -23.04 2.11
N MET A 533 2.69 -23.45 2.00
CA MET A 533 1.59 -22.81 2.73
C MET A 533 1.83 -22.84 4.25
N LEU A 534 2.22 -24.00 4.79
CA LEU A 534 2.44 -24.17 6.22
C LEU A 534 3.60 -23.29 6.73
N VAL A 535 4.72 -23.23 5.99
CA VAL A 535 5.86 -22.35 6.33
C VAL A 535 5.43 -20.89 6.33
N ASN A 536 4.69 -20.44 5.31
CA ASN A 536 4.21 -19.06 5.26
C ASN A 536 3.32 -18.72 6.45
N ILE A 537 2.39 -19.59 6.83
CA ILE A 537 1.55 -19.39 8.03
C ILE A 537 2.40 -19.36 9.29
N ALA A 538 3.28 -20.34 9.48
CA ALA A 538 4.12 -20.46 10.68
C ALA A 538 4.99 -19.22 10.90
N ARG A 539 5.60 -18.70 9.84
CA ARG A 539 6.49 -17.53 9.89
C ARG A 539 5.77 -16.18 9.89
N SER A 540 4.45 -16.17 9.64
CA SER A 540 3.67 -14.92 9.59
C SER A 540 3.53 -14.22 10.95
N GLY A 541 3.76 -14.91 12.07
CA GLY A 541 3.63 -14.37 13.42
C GLY A 541 4.45 -13.10 13.67
N PHE A 542 5.60 -12.97 13.00
CA PHE A 542 6.42 -11.74 13.03
C PHE A 542 5.61 -10.49 12.64
N PHE A 543 4.66 -10.62 11.71
CA PHE A 543 3.84 -9.50 11.25
C PHE A 543 2.61 -9.22 12.12
N SER A 544 2.63 -9.59 13.40
CA SER A 544 1.59 -9.19 14.35
C SER A 544 1.63 -7.70 14.63
N SER A 545 0.46 -7.05 14.57
CA SER A 545 0.33 -5.67 15.04
C SER A 545 0.63 -5.53 16.54
N ASP A 546 0.44 -6.59 17.33
CA ASP A 546 0.74 -6.58 18.75
C ASP A 546 2.27 -6.44 18.98
N ARG A 547 3.12 -7.12 18.16
CA ARG A 547 4.57 -6.89 18.13
C ARG A 547 4.89 -5.45 17.76
N THR A 548 4.31 -4.97 16.65
CA THR A 548 4.59 -3.61 16.15
C THR A 548 4.26 -2.56 17.20
N ILE A 549 3.10 -2.67 17.85
CA ILE A 549 2.67 -1.75 18.92
C ILE A 549 3.60 -1.84 20.13
N ALA A 550 4.04 -3.04 20.52
CA ALA A 550 5.00 -3.21 21.61
C ALA A 550 6.35 -2.52 21.30
N GLU A 551 6.83 -2.61 20.06
CA GLU A 551 8.06 -1.91 19.63
C GLU A 551 7.88 -0.38 19.58
N TYR A 552 6.71 0.13 19.18
CA TYR A 552 6.40 1.54 19.28
C TYR A 552 6.39 2.01 20.74
N ASP A 553 5.78 1.23 21.62
CA ASP A 553 5.73 1.57 23.05
C ASP A 553 7.12 1.56 23.69
N GLN A 554 7.89 0.52 23.43
CA GLN A 554 9.25 0.38 23.96
C GLN A 554 10.18 1.50 23.54
N ASP A 555 10.16 1.90 22.24
CA ASP A 555 11.20 2.76 21.66
C ASP A 555 10.76 4.22 21.46
N ILE A 556 9.46 4.51 21.46
CA ILE A 556 8.90 5.80 21.09
C ILE A 556 7.89 6.33 22.11
N TRP A 557 6.87 5.54 22.49
CA TRP A 557 5.76 6.07 23.29
C TRP A 557 6.03 6.03 24.79
N HIS A 558 6.70 4.98 25.29
CA HIS A 558 7.02 4.76 26.70
C HIS A 558 5.79 4.90 27.61
N LEU A 559 4.66 4.31 27.18
CA LEU A 559 3.41 4.32 27.96
C LEU A 559 3.59 3.54 29.26
N LYS A 560 3.05 4.10 30.36
CA LYS A 560 3.16 3.51 31.71
C LYS A 560 1.98 2.62 32.00
#